data_8af88720018dfb251e7f2947374c656e
#
_entry.id   8af88720018dfb251e7f2947374c656e
#
_cell.length_a   1.000
_cell.length_b   1.000
_cell.length_c   1.000
_cell.angle_alpha   90.00
_cell.angle_beta   90.00
_cell.angle_gamma   90.00
#
_symmetry.space_group_name_H-M   'P 1'
#
loop_
_entity.id
_entity.type
_entity.pdbx_description
1 polymer ?
#
loop_
_entity_poly.entity_id
_entity_poly.type
_entity_poly.pdbx_seq_one_letter_code
_entity_poly.pdbx_strand_id
1 'polypeptide(L)'
;MAYAGAMAGTIVVGVDGSPESQAALRWAAEEAALRDARLVAVWAWTFVPPAPIAEPGMIPVPAMDYSGASEAERAAVEEEFETALRTAFPTTPEVDVERKLVQGDAAHVLEAEARHANLVVVGSRGRSGIAAALLGSVSKHVVDHAPCPVVVVKAPRDG
;
A
#
# COMPACT_ATOMS: atom_id res chain seq x y z
N MET A 1 -33.48 7.69 20.36
CA MET A 1 -32.19 7.20 20.88
C MET A 1 -31.11 7.72 19.96
N ALA A 2 -30.35 8.69 20.41
CA ALA A 2 -29.12 9.06 19.71
C ALA A 2 -28.16 7.87 19.87
N TYR A 3 -27.81 7.20 18.79
CA TYR A 3 -26.62 6.38 18.77
C TYR A 3 -25.46 7.33 19.06
N ALA A 4 -24.94 7.26 20.28
CA ALA A 4 -23.72 7.94 20.68
C ALA A 4 -22.66 7.61 19.63
N GLY A 5 -22.00 8.64 19.08
CA GLY A 5 -21.19 8.61 17.91
C GLY A 5 -20.40 7.32 17.75
N ALA A 6 -20.69 6.62 16.67
CA ALA A 6 -19.80 5.57 16.20
C ALA A 6 -18.42 6.25 16.08
N MET A 7 -17.45 5.79 16.87
CA MET A 7 -16.06 6.21 16.74
C MET A 7 -15.72 6.10 15.25
N ALA A 8 -15.37 7.23 14.65
CA ALA A 8 -14.96 7.26 13.25
C ALA A 8 -13.91 6.18 13.06
N GLY A 9 -14.26 5.13 12.34
CA GLY A 9 -13.40 3.98 12.14
C GLY A 9 -12.18 4.36 11.29
N THR A 10 -11.20 3.48 11.20
CA THR A 10 -10.06 3.67 10.31
C THR A 10 -10.18 2.71 9.13
N ILE A 11 -10.11 3.23 7.92
CA ILE A 11 -9.98 2.46 6.68
C ILE A 11 -8.52 2.54 6.23
N VAL A 12 -7.90 1.40 6.05
CA VAL A 12 -6.54 1.29 5.51
C VAL A 12 -6.64 0.86 4.04
N VAL A 13 -5.91 1.52 3.16
CA VAL A 13 -5.81 1.12 1.75
C VAL A 13 -4.36 0.91 1.34
N GLY A 14 -4.07 -0.24 0.73
CA GLY A 14 -2.76 -0.54 0.15
C GLY A 14 -2.57 0.12 -1.21
N VAL A 15 -1.44 0.80 -1.39
CA VAL A 15 -1.10 1.55 -2.61
C VAL A 15 0.23 1.08 -3.15
N ASP A 16 0.30 0.81 -4.45
CA ASP A 16 1.52 0.45 -5.17
C ASP A 16 1.63 1.10 -6.56
N GLY A 17 0.73 2.01 -6.89
CA GLY A 17 0.69 2.70 -8.18
C GLY A 17 0.04 1.90 -9.32
N SER A 18 -0.38 0.65 -9.10
CA SER A 18 -1.10 -0.14 -10.09
C SER A 18 -2.51 0.42 -10.37
N PRO A 19 -3.11 0.14 -11.54
CA PRO A 19 -4.50 0.54 -11.83
C PRO A 19 -5.50 0.04 -10.78
N GLU A 20 -5.30 -1.16 -10.26
CA GLU A 20 -6.14 -1.75 -9.20
C GLU A 20 -6.00 -0.99 -7.89
N SER A 21 -4.80 -0.60 -7.49
CA SER A 21 -4.60 0.21 -6.29
C SER A 21 -5.15 1.63 -6.43
N GLN A 22 -5.14 2.19 -7.64
CA GLN A 22 -5.79 3.44 -7.96
C GLN A 22 -7.32 3.35 -7.77
N ALA A 23 -7.93 2.27 -8.27
CA ALA A 23 -9.34 1.99 -8.08
C ALA A 23 -9.67 1.76 -6.59
N ALA A 24 -8.79 1.05 -5.86
CA ALA A 24 -8.91 0.83 -4.43
C ALA A 24 -8.86 2.13 -3.62
N LEU A 25 -7.96 3.05 -3.97
CA LEU A 25 -7.86 4.38 -3.35
C LEU A 25 -9.15 5.18 -3.50
N ARG A 26 -9.70 5.25 -4.71
CA ARG A 26 -10.96 5.98 -4.97
C ARG A 26 -12.12 5.37 -4.19
N TRP A 27 -12.26 4.05 -4.26
CA TRP A 27 -13.31 3.34 -3.52
C TRP A 27 -13.19 3.56 -2.00
N ALA A 28 -11.97 3.46 -1.46
CA ALA A 28 -11.72 3.67 -0.03
C ALA A 28 -12.03 5.09 0.44
N ALA A 29 -11.77 6.10 -0.40
CA ALA A 29 -12.10 7.49 -0.09
C ALA A 29 -13.63 7.73 -0.06
N GLU A 30 -14.37 7.18 -1.02
CA GLU A 30 -15.82 7.22 -1.04
C GLU A 30 -16.43 6.54 0.20
N GLU A 31 -15.91 5.37 0.54
CA GLU A 31 -16.37 4.60 1.71
C GLU A 31 -16.03 5.32 3.03
N ALA A 32 -14.85 5.95 3.12
CA ALA A 32 -14.46 6.73 4.28
C ALA A 32 -15.36 7.96 4.47
N ALA A 33 -15.72 8.66 3.37
CA ALA A 33 -16.67 9.77 3.42
C ALA A 33 -18.05 9.31 3.90
N LEU A 34 -18.56 8.18 3.38
CA LEU A 34 -19.87 7.64 3.77
C LEU A 34 -19.93 7.21 5.23
N ARG A 35 -18.82 6.76 5.81
CA ARG A 35 -18.74 6.27 7.19
C ARG A 35 -18.23 7.30 8.19
N ASP A 36 -17.88 8.49 7.75
CA ASP A 36 -17.15 9.48 8.56
C ASP A 36 -15.90 8.86 9.20
N ALA A 37 -15.16 8.08 8.40
CA ALA A 37 -14.00 7.32 8.82
C ALA A 37 -12.70 8.00 8.38
N ARG A 38 -11.62 7.76 9.14
CA ARG A 38 -10.27 8.16 8.77
C ARG A 38 -9.72 7.25 7.68
N LEU A 39 -9.14 7.81 6.63
CA LEU A 39 -8.49 7.07 5.55
C LEU A 39 -6.97 7.11 5.69
N VAL A 40 -6.35 5.95 5.72
CA VAL A 40 -4.89 5.78 5.75
C VAL A 40 -4.44 5.06 4.49
N ALA A 41 -3.73 5.76 3.63
CA ALA A 41 -3.08 5.18 2.46
C ALA A 41 -1.68 4.68 2.84
N VAL A 42 -1.40 3.41 2.59
CA VAL A 42 -0.16 2.75 2.99
C VAL A 42 0.59 2.30 1.74
N TRP A 43 1.83 2.75 1.62
CA TRP A 43 2.79 2.26 0.64
C TRP A 43 3.92 1.55 1.35
N ALA A 44 4.11 0.28 1.07
CA ALA A 44 5.24 -0.50 1.56
C ALA A 44 6.39 -0.48 0.54
N TRP A 45 7.63 -0.35 1.02
CA TRP A 45 8.81 -0.37 0.17
C TRP A 45 9.94 -1.16 0.82
N THR A 46 10.81 -1.74 -0.01
CA THR A 46 11.99 -2.47 0.45
C THR A 46 13.23 -1.96 -0.26
N PHE A 47 14.31 -1.79 0.48
CA PHE A 47 15.62 -1.56 -0.10
C PHE A 47 16.34 -2.90 -0.24
N VAL A 48 16.75 -3.23 -1.45
CA VAL A 48 17.58 -4.40 -1.72
C VAL A 48 18.98 -3.88 -2.07
N PRO A 49 19.96 -4.02 -1.15
CA PRO A 49 21.32 -3.62 -1.47
C PRO A 49 21.85 -4.45 -2.64
N PRO A 50 22.66 -3.87 -3.53
CA PRO A 50 23.29 -4.62 -4.60
C PRO A 50 24.13 -5.75 -4.01
N ALA A 51 23.96 -6.95 -4.57
CA ALA A 51 24.74 -8.10 -4.14
C ALA A 51 26.24 -7.82 -4.32
N PRO A 52 27.09 -8.11 -3.33
CA PRO A 52 28.53 -8.00 -3.50
C PRO A 52 28.95 -8.95 -4.64
N ILE A 53 29.61 -8.39 -5.66
CA ILE A 53 30.23 -9.21 -6.70
C ILE A 53 31.45 -9.88 -6.06
N ALA A 54 31.28 -11.10 -5.56
CA ALA A 54 32.39 -11.90 -5.05
C ALA A 54 33.00 -12.67 -6.22
N GLU A 55 34.10 -12.18 -6.77
CA GLU A 55 34.95 -12.97 -7.63
C GLU A 55 35.80 -13.94 -6.79
N PRO A 56 36.07 -15.17 -7.25
CA PRO A 56 36.93 -16.11 -6.54
C PRO A 56 38.34 -15.50 -6.36
N GLY A 57 38.75 -15.27 -5.11
CA GLY A 57 40.04 -14.69 -4.73
C GLY A 57 40.02 -13.22 -4.30
N MET A 58 38.86 -12.59 -4.26
CA MET A 58 38.72 -11.24 -3.68
C MET A 58 38.77 -11.24 -2.15
N ILE A 59 39.55 -10.30 -1.60
CA ILE A 59 39.54 -9.99 -0.16
C ILE A 59 38.13 -9.50 0.20
N PRO A 60 37.55 -9.90 1.33
CA PRO A 60 36.27 -9.38 1.77
C PRO A 60 36.28 -7.86 1.81
N VAL A 61 35.45 -7.22 0.98
CA VAL A 61 35.27 -5.75 1.02
C VAL A 61 34.53 -5.43 2.31
N PRO A 62 34.97 -4.40 3.05
CA PRO A 62 34.23 -3.92 4.21
C PRO A 62 32.77 -3.66 3.85
N ALA A 63 31.85 -3.93 4.78
CA ALA A 63 30.43 -3.63 4.59
C ALA A 63 30.26 -2.20 4.06
N MET A 64 29.73 -2.05 2.85
CA MET A 64 29.48 -0.74 2.26
C MET A 64 28.33 -0.08 3.02
N ASP A 65 28.50 1.21 3.33
CA ASP A 65 27.41 2.01 3.89
C ASP A 65 26.43 2.36 2.75
N TYR A 66 25.27 1.74 2.77
CA TYR A 66 24.18 1.98 1.82
C TYR A 66 23.15 3.02 2.31
N SER A 67 23.40 3.74 3.39
CA SER A 67 22.46 4.70 3.97
C SER A 67 21.99 5.74 2.95
N GLY A 68 22.92 6.34 2.21
CA GLY A 68 22.58 7.30 1.17
C GLY A 68 21.80 6.71 0.00
N ALA A 69 22.09 5.48 -0.41
CA ALA A 69 21.35 4.78 -1.45
C ALA A 69 19.93 4.43 -1.00
N SER A 70 19.77 3.97 0.23
CA SER A 70 18.47 3.69 0.85
C SER A 70 17.62 4.96 0.98
N GLU A 71 18.21 6.09 1.31
CA GLU A 71 17.51 7.36 1.41
C GLU A 71 17.07 7.90 0.04
N ALA A 72 17.90 7.77 -0.99
CA ALA A 72 17.56 8.13 -2.36
C ALA A 72 16.41 7.27 -2.91
N GLU A 73 16.41 5.97 -2.62
CA GLU A 73 15.32 5.06 -3.00
C GLU A 73 14.03 5.39 -2.26
N ARG A 74 14.10 5.68 -0.97
CA ARG A 74 12.96 6.13 -0.19
C ARG A 74 12.34 7.39 -0.79
N ALA A 75 13.16 8.39 -1.16
CA ALA A 75 12.68 9.63 -1.78
C ALA A 75 12.01 9.37 -3.14
N ALA A 76 12.55 8.46 -3.95
CA ALA A 76 11.94 8.07 -5.22
C ALA A 76 10.58 7.40 -5.03
N VAL A 77 10.47 6.50 -4.06
CA VAL A 77 9.19 5.85 -3.70
C VAL A 77 8.18 6.86 -3.16
N GLU A 78 8.61 7.82 -2.38
CA GLU A 78 7.76 8.90 -1.88
C GLU A 78 7.16 9.73 -3.03
N GLU A 79 7.96 10.04 -4.06
CA GLU A 79 7.47 10.73 -5.27
C GLU A 79 6.48 9.86 -6.08
N GLU A 80 6.72 8.56 -6.18
CA GLU A 80 5.78 7.63 -6.80
C GLU A 80 4.46 7.56 -6.03
N PHE A 81 4.52 7.54 -4.70
CA PHE A 81 3.33 7.56 -3.84
C PHE A 81 2.51 8.83 -4.04
N GLU A 82 3.16 9.99 -4.02
CA GLU A 82 2.50 11.28 -4.29
C GLU A 82 1.86 11.30 -5.69
N THR A 83 2.55 10.74 -6.68
CA THR A 83 2.02 10.62 -8.04
C THR A 83 0.79 9.72 -8.08
N ALA A 84 0.80 8.61 -7.36
CA ALA A 84 -0.34 7.71 -7.25
C ALA A 84 -1.55 8.41 -6.62
N LEU A 85 -1.33 9.18 -5.57
CA LEU A 85 -2.40 9.95 -4.91
C LEU A 85 -2.97 11.04 -5.82
N ARG A 86 -2.13 11.80 -6.53
CA ARG A 86 -2.57 12.80 -7.51
C ARG A 86 -3.37 12.18 -8.66
N THR A 87 -2.98 11.00 -9.10
CA THR A 87 -3.68 10.25 -10.15
C THR A 87 -5.04 9.73 -9.68
N ALA A 88 -5.11 9.23 -8.45
CA ALA A 88 -6.37 8.76 -7.88
C ALA A 88 -7.34 9.91 -7.63
N PHE A 89 -6.83 11.06 -7.19
CA PHE A 89 -7.60 12.23 -6.79
C PHE A 89 -7.21 13.45 -7.64
N PRO A 90 -7.72 13.58 -8.86
CA PRO A 90 -7.48 14.78 -9.70
C PRO A 90 -8.05 16.05 -9.07
N THR A 91 -9.04 15.92 -8.19
CA THR A 91 -9.54 16.97 -7.30
C THR A 91 -9.35 16.56 -5.85
N THR A 92 -9.36 17.54 -4.93
CA THR A 92 -9.23 17.25 -3.50
C THR A 92 -10.33 16.28 -3.06
N PRO A 93 -10.00 15.12 -2.45
CA PRO A 93 -10.99 14.21 -1.94
C PRO A 93 -11.78 14.83 -0.78
N GLU A 94 -13.01 14.35 -0.55
CA GLU A 94 -13.87 14.82 0.53
C GLU A 94 -13.36 14.43 1.94
N VAL A 95 -12.40 13.51 2.00
CA VAL A 95 -11.78 13.04 3.23
C VAL A 95 -10.28 13.35 3.24
N ASP A 96 -9.75 13.63 4.43
CA ASP A 96 -8.31 13.71 4.62
C ASP A 96 -7.67 12.34 4.46
N VAL A 97 -6.66 12.26 3.60
CA VAL A 97 -5.89 11.03 3.36
C VAL A 97 -4.58 11.10 4.11
N GLU A 98 -4.48 10.35 5.21
CA GLU A 98 -3.21 10.14 5.90
C GLU A 98 -2.29 9.27 5.04
N ARG A 99 -1.05 9.70 4.84
CA ARG A 99 -0.05 8.99 4.03
C ARG A 99 0.92 8.27 4.94
N LYS A 100 1.13 7.00 4.67
CA LYS A 100 2.02 6.17 5.46
C LYS A 100 2.96 5.39 4.54
N LEU A 101 4.24 5.80 4.51
CA LEU A 101 5.30 5.11 3.83
C LEU A 101 6.03 4.21 4.82
N VAL A 102 5.99 2.90 4.60
CA VAL A 102 6.52 1.90 5.53
C VAL A 102 7.56 1.03 4.85
N GLN A 103 8.73 0.92 5.45
CA GLN A 103 9.74 -0.02 4.98
C GLN A 103 9.39 -1.44 5.43
N GLY A 104 9.26 -2.35 4.50
CA GLY A 104 8.95 -3.74 4.75
C GLY A 104 8.22 -4.41 3.59
N ASP A 105 8.00 -5.70 3.72
CA ASP A 105 7.21 -6.48 2.77
C ASP A 105 5.74 -6.04 2.83
N ALA A 106 5.16 -5.77 1.66
CA ALA A 106 3.82 -5.20 1.55
C ALA A 106 2.72 -6.04 2.22
N ALA A 107 2.81 -7.37 2.12
CA ALA A 107 1.84 -8.26 2.72
C ALA A 107 1.84 -8.17 4.25
N HIS A 108 3.03 -8.21 4.84
CA HIS A 108 3.20 -8.11 6.29
C HIS A 108 2.92 -6.70 6.84
N VAL A 109 3.30 -5.67 6.08
CA VAL A 109 2.98 -4.27 6.44
C VAL A 109 1.46 -4.08 6.51
N LEU A 110 0.73 -4.51 5.49
CA LEU A 110 -0.73 -4.36 5.46
C LEU A 110 -1.43 -5.23 6.51
N GLU A 111 -0.93 -6.43 6.80
CA GLU A 111 -1.41 -7.25 7.91
C GLU A 111 -1.23 -6.55 9.27
N ALA A 112 -0.08 -5.92 9.48
CA ALA A 112 0.18 -5.17 10.71
C ALA A 112 -0.75 -3.95 10.84
N GLU A 113 -0.96 -3.20 9.77
CA GLU A 113 -1.87 -2.05 9.74
C GLU A 113 -3.33 -2.46 9.95
N ALA A 114 -3.72 -3.65 9.45
CA ALA A 114 -5.05 -4.21 9.61
C ALA A 114 -5.46 -4.41 11.09
N ARG A 115 -4.50 -4.59 11.98
CA ARG A 115 -4.76 -4.72 13.43
C ARG A 115 -5.34 -3.46 14.05
N HIS A 116 -5.15 -2.33 13.42
CA HIS A 116 -5.62 -1.02 13.87
C HIS A 116 -6.71 -0.44 12.95
N ALA A 117 -7.19 -1.23 12.01
CA ALA A 117 -8.20 -0.84 11.03
C ALA A 117 -9.55 -1.51 11.31
N ASN A 118 -10.61 -0.83 10.89
CA ASN A 118 -11.96 -1.39 10.84
C ASN A 118 -12.27 -2.02 9.48
N LEU A 119 -11.47 -1.65 8.47
CA LEU A 119 -11.57 -2.16 7.11
C LEU A 119 -10.22 -2.00 6.41
N VAL A 120 -9.80 -3.03 5.68
CA VAL A 120 -8.66 -2.94 4.75
C VAL A 120 -9.17 -3.04 3.32
N VAL A 121 -8.62 -2.17 2.46
CA VAL A 121 -8.94 -2.14 1.03
C VAL A 121 -7.66 -2.40 0.24
N VAL A 122 -7.71 -3.32 -0.69
CA VAL A 122 -6.58 -3.64 -1.59
C VAL A 122 -7.06 -3.78 -3.02
N GLY A 123 -6.20 -3.49 -3.98
CA GLY A 123 -6.44 -3.87 -5.36
C GLY A 123 -6.36 -5.40 -5.53
N SER A 124 -7.07 -5.93 -6.50
CA SER A 124 -7.07 -7.39 -6.77
C SER A 124 -5.71 -7.90 -7.25
N ARG A 125 -4.88 -7.03 -7.84
CA ARG A 125 -3.54 -7.30 -8.34
C ARG A 125 -2.64 -6.10 -8.05
N GLY A 126 -1.33 -6.36 -7.99
CA GLY A 126 -0.32 -5.31 -7.88
C GLY A 126 0.42 -5.07 -9.19
N ARG A 127 1.59 -4.42 -9.09
CA ARG A 127 2.45 -4.06 -10.24
C ARG A 127 2.91 -5.24 -11.09
N SER A 128 3.06 -6.43 -10.52
CA SER A 128 3.52 -7.63 -11.22
C SER A 128 2.44 -8.35 -12.03
N GLY A 129 1.18 -7.93 -11.92
CA GLY A 129 0.00 -8.30 -12.70
C GLY A 129 0.04 -9.61 -13.48
N ILE A 130 0.13 -10.75 -12.81
CA ILE A 130 0.00 -12.05 -13.50
C ILE A 130 -1.47 -12.22 -13.87
N ALA A 131 -1.77 -12.12 -15.17
CA ALA A 131 -3.14 -12.14 -15.69
C ALA A 131 -3.93 -13.43 -15.38
N ALA A 132 -3.25 -14.51 -15.03
CA ALA A 132 -3.86 -15.81 -14.75
C ALA A 132 -4.36 -15.99 -13.32
N ALA A 133 -3.94 -15.14 -12.36
CA ALA A 133 -4.36 -15.23 -10.96
C ALA A 133 -5.59 -14.36 -10.68
N LEU A 134 -6.56 -14.87 -9.92
CA LEU A 134 -7.73 -14.10 -9.47
C LEU A 134 -7.33 -12.99 -8.48
N LEU A 135 -6.33 -13.25 -7.63
CA LEU A 135 -5.76 -12.32 -6.66
C LEU A 135 -4.24 -12.30 -6.77
N GLY A 136 -3.65 -11.14 -6.55
CA GLY A 136 -2.21 -10.99 -6.36
C GLY A 136 -1.74 -11.57 -5.01
N SER A 137 -0.42 -11.74 -4.85
CA SER A 137 0.17 -12.30 -3.63
C SER A 137 -0.15 -11.49 -2.38
N VAL A 138 -0.07 -10.17 -2.47
CA VAL A 138 -0.37 -9.26 -1.35
C VAL A 138 -1.85 -9.30 -0.99
N SER A 139 -2.74 -9.14 -1.97
CA SER A 139 -4.19 -9.18 -1.73
C SER A 139 -4.64 -10.52 -1.17
N LYS A 140 -4.09 -11.65 -1.67
CA LYS A 140 -4.36 -12.97 -1.12
C LYS A 140 -3.92 -13.08 0.34
N HIS A 141 -2.70 -12.65 0.66
CA HIS A 141 -2.19 -12.69 2.04
C HIS A 141 -3.06 -11.86 2.99
N VAL A 142 -3.45 -10.66 2.58
CA VAL A 142 -4.31 -9.78 3.40
C VAL A 142 -5.68 -10.41 3.63
N VAL A 143 -6.29 -11.01 2.60
CA VAL A 143 -7.58 -11.73 2.74
C VAL A 143 -7.46 -12.89 3.72
N ASP A 144 -6.36 -13.65 3.67
CA ASP A 144 -6.17 -14.83 4.51
C ASP A 144 -5.83 -14.48 5.99
N HIS A 145 -5.20 -13.32 6.25
CA HIS A 145 -4.59 -13.03 7.56
C HIS A 145 -5.09 -11.77 8.26
N ALA A 146 -5.78 -10.85 7.56
CA ALA A 146 -6.26 -9.62 8.20
C ALA A 146 -7.28 -9.93 9.31
N PRO A 147 -7.16 -9.31 10.49
CA PRO A 147 -8.10 -9.52 11.60
C PRO A 147 -9.39 -8.71 11.46
N CYS A 148 -9.58 -7.98 10.37
CA CYS A 148 -10.74 -7.15 10.06
C CYS A 148 -11.30 -7.47 8.68
N PRO A 149 -12.50 -6.99 8.31
CA PRO A 149 -13.02 -7.09 6.96
C PRO A 149 -12.06 -6.56 5.89
N VAL A 150 -12.02 -7.22 4.74
CA VAL A 150 -11.18 -6.86 3.60
C VAL A 150 -12.05 -6.67 2.36
N VAL A 151 -11.85 -5.57 1.68
CA VAL A 151 -12.44 -5.31 0.35
C VAL A 151 -11.34 -5.41 -0.70
N VAL A 152 -11.60 -6.21 -1.71
CA VAL A 152 -10.72 -6.35 -2.87
C VAL A 152 -11.35 -5.65 -4.06
N VAL A 153 -10.68 -4.63 -4.58
CA VAL A 153 -11.17 -3.81 -5.69
C VAL A 153 -10.50 -4.24 -6.98
N LYS A 154 -11.31 -4.47 -8.00
CA LYS A 154 -10.84 -4.74 -9.37
C LYS A 154 -10.80 -3.43 -10.15
N ALA A 155 -9.75 -3.24 -10.95
CA ALA A 155 -9.78 -2.15 -11.92
C ALA A 155 -10.92 -2.38 -12.94
N PRO A 156 -11.55 -1.31 -13.44
CA PRO A 156 -12.48 -1.44 -14.57
C PRO A 156 -11.77 -2.17 -15.72
N ARG A 157 -12.45 -3.15 -16.29
CA ARG A 157 -11.96 -3.78 -17.52
C ARG A 157 -12.32 -2.80 -18.65
N ASP A 158 -11.31 -2.36 -19.35
CA ASP A 158 -11.55 -1.74 -20.66
C ASP A 158 -12.20 -2.80 -21.54
N GLY A 159 -13.42 -2.53 -21.90
CA GLY A 159 -14.26 -3.42 -22.71
C GLY A 159 -13.82 -3.48 -24.19
#